data_833b522999dfe2036d5261cd4a6a539c
#
_entry.id   833b522999dfe2036d5261cd4a6a539c
#
_cell.length_a   1.000
_cell.length_b   1.000
_cell.length_c   1.000
_cell.angle_alpha   90.00
_cell.angle_beta   90.00
_cell.angle_gamma   90.00
#
_symmetry.space_group_name_H-M   'P 1'
#
loop_
_entity.id
_entity.type
_entity.pdbx_description
1 polymer ?
#
loop_
_entity_poly.entity_id
_entity_poly.type
_entity_poly.pdbx_seq_one_letter_code
_entity_poly.pdbx_strand_id
1 'polypeptide(L)'
;MTRPKKPALPKAKKVRGVVPSAEAQKLLINAAIEMLHILPFDQVTARAITKKVGLSLPTISNNFGSMAGLFNEVTIKLRNNVLARHHKILDQSISLDPDFILRTRLVAWLTLEGENPGQFNNQLIENIAPQFQTALGGLSLRTTTAWLTLIIFMVEGHALFSEVHEYPATQITDGITLLTQLRQQLQNSENALGWNN
;
A
#
# COMPACT_ATOMS: atom_id res chain seq x y z
N MET A 1 -4.30 -72.60 17.89
CA MET A 1 -5.43 -71.69 17.71
C MET A 1 -4.88 -70.27 17.43
N THR A 2 -4.81 -69.91 16.17
CA THR A 2 -4.29 -68.58 15.69
C THR A 2 -5.46 -67.62 15.50
N ARG A 3 -5.43 -66.44 16.20
CA ARG A 3 -6.42 -65.41 16.07
C ARG A 3 -6.32 -64.74 14.68
N PRO A 4 -7.45 -64.50 13.99
CA PRO A 4 -7.43 -63.80 12.71
C PRO A 4 -7.11 -62.30 12.90
N LYS A 5 -6.19 -61.78 12.06
CA LYS A 5 -5.83 -60.36 11.99
C LYS A 5 -7.03 -59.56 11.43
N LYS A 6 -7.47 -58.56 12.21
CA LYS A 6 -8.51 -57.58 11.80
C LYS A 6 -8.02 -56.75 10.62
N PRO A 7 -8.77 -56.61 9.52
CA PRO A 7 -8.37 -55.76 8.40
C PRO A 7 -8.33 -54.29 8.81
N ALA A 8 -7.22 -53.60 8.48
CA ALA A 8 -7.05 -52.17 8.70
C ALA A 8 -7.97 -51.41 7.74
N LEU A 9 -8.84 -50.58 8.30
CA LEU A 9 -9.67 -49.61 7.52
C LEU A 9 -8.78 -48.63 6.76
N PRO A 10 -9.06 -48.37 5.47
CA PRO A 10 -8.30 -47.37 4.69
C PRO A 10 -8.52 -45.97 5.29
N LYS A 11 -7.42 -45.33 5.62
CA LYS A 11 -7.45 -43.90 6.05
C LYS A 11 -8.01 -43.08 4.89
N ALA A 12 -9.17 -42.50 5.09
CA ALA A 12 -9.78 -41.54 4.15
C ALA A 12 -8.77 -40.43 3.88
N LYS A 13 -8.26 -40.35 2.65
CA LYS A 13 -7.55 -39.17 2.16
C LYS A 13 -8.51 -37.98 2.21
N LYS A 14 -8.27 -37.05 3.13
CA LYS A 14 -8.93 -35.70 3.08
C LYS A 14 -8.52 -35.08 1.76
N VAL A 15 -9.38 -35.18 0.76
CA VAL A 15 -9.26 -34.39 -0.48
C VAL A 15 -9.47 -32.93 -0.05
N ARG A 16 -8.37 -32.20 0.16
CA ARG A 16 -8.42 -30.76 0.26
C ARG A 16 -8.87 -30.27 -1.12
N GLY A 17 -10.07 -29.69 -1.19
CA GLY A 17 -10.54 -29.06 -2.40
C GLY A 17 -9.46 -28.08 -2.90
N VAL A 18 -9.16 -28.15 -4.20
CA VAL A 18 -8.21 -27.23 -4.83
C VAL A 18 -8.88 -25.85 -4.81
N VAL A 19 -8.36 -24.92 -4.00
CA VAL A 19 -8.84 -23.54 -3.97
C VAL A 19 -8.46 -22.90 -5.31
N PRO A 20 -9.40 -22.28 -6.06
CA PRO A 20 -9.09 -21.56 -7.29
C PRO A 20 -7.99 -20.52 -7.07
N SER A 21 -7.10 -20.34 -8.06
CA SER A 21 -5.94 -19.43 -7.94
C SER A 21 -6.34 -18.01 -7.54
N ALA A 22 -7.38 -17.43 -8.14
CA ALA A 22 -7.86 -16.08 -7.79
C ALA A 22 -8.38 -15.98 -6.35
N GLU A 23 -9.05 -17.01 -5.85
CA GLU A 23 -9.50 -17.06 -4.45
C GLU A 23 -8.32 -17.21 -3.49
N ALA A 24 -7.35 -18.07 -3.82
CA ALA A 24 -6.12 -18.23 -3.06
C ALA A 24 -5.32 -16.93 -2.98
N GLN A 25 -5.19 -16.20 -4.07
CA GLN A 25 -4.54 -14.88 -4.11
C GLN A 25 -5.23 -13.89 -3.17
N LYS A 26 -6.55 -13.78 -3.25
CA LYS A 26 -7.34 -12.89 -2.40
C LYS A 26 -7.20 -13.22 -0.91
N LEU A 27 -7.25 -14.51 -0.56
CA LEU A 27 -7.06 -14.97 0.82
C LEU A 27 -5.67 -14.64 1.35
N LEU A 28 -4.62 -14.87 0.54
CA LEU A 28 -3.23 -14.60 0.93
C LEU A 28 -2.96 -13.10 1.09
N ILE A 29 -3.43 -12.26 0.17
CA ILE A 29 -3.31 -10.80 0.25
C ILE A 29 -4.01 -10.27 1.52
N ASN A 30 -5.26 -10.66 1.76
CA ASN A 30 -6.00 -10.19 2.93
C ASN A 30 -5.34 -10.65 4.24
N ALA A 31 -4.91 -11.91 4.32
CA ALA A 31 -4.21 -12.42 5.50
C ALA A 31 -2.88 -11.69 5.75
N ALA A 32 -2.14 -11.37 4.69
CA ALA A 32 -0.91 -10.58 4.80
C ALA A 32 -1.21 -9.17 5.33
N ILE A 33 -2.22 -8.47 4.81
CA ILE A 33 -2.64 -7.14 5.29
C ILE A 33 -3.00 -7.19 6.78
N GLU A 34 -3.86 -8.12 7.20
CA GLU A 34 -4.26 -8.27 8.59
C GLU A 34 -3.04 -8.50 9.52
N MET A 35 -2.07 -9.29 9.08
CA MET A 35 -0.86 -9.55 9.86
C MET A 35 0.07 -8.33 9.89
N LEU A 36 0.24 -7.63 8.78
CA LEU A 36 1.09 -6.44 8.67
C LEU A 36 0.59 -5.26 9.51
N HIS A 37 -0.70 -5.20 9.82
CA HIS A 37 -1.25 -4.17 10.73
C HIS A 37 -0.88 -4.40 12.20
N ILE A 38 -0.50 -5.63 12.59
CA ILE A 38 -0.29 -5.99 14.00
C ILE A 38 1.09 -6.58 14.31
N LEU A 39 1.86 -6.95 13.29
CA LEU A 39 3.16 -7.57 13.44
C LEU A 39 4.25 -6.78 12.70
N PRO A 40 5.49 -6.78 13.19
CA PRO A 40 6.64 -6.32 12.43
C PRO A 40 6.77 -7.06 11.10
N PHE A 41 7.28 -6.40 10.07
CA PHE A 41 7.32 -6.93 8.69
C PHE A 41 8.14 -8.22 8.56
N ASP A 42 9.25 -8.32 9.29
CA ASP A 42 10.12 -9.51 9.34
C ASP A 42 9.45 -10.74 9.97
N GLN A 43 8.40 -10.53 10.77
CA GLN A 43 7.60 -11.62 11.36
C GLN A 43 6.47 -12.12 10.46
N VAL A 44 6.12 -11.36 9.41
CA VAL A 44 5.09 -11.73 8.44
C VAL A 44 5.68 -12.64 7.37
N THR A 45 5.82 -13.92 7.70
CA THR A 45 6.48 -14.93 6.86
C THR A 45 5.48 -15.70 5.98
N ALA A 46 5.98 -16.28 4.89
CA ALA A 46 5.19 -17.16 4.00
C ALA A 46 4.49 -18.29 4.77
N ARG A 47 5.19 -18.89 5.74
CA ARG A 47 4.64 -19.97 6.58
C ARG A 47 3.52 -19.45 7.49
N ALA A 48 3.68 -18.27 8.07
CA ALA A 48 2.67 -17.67 8.94
C ALA A 48 1.39 -17.34 8.15
N ILE A 49 1.53 -16.71 6.99
CA ILE A 49 0.40 -16.34 6.12
C ILE A 49 -0.35 -17.58 5.64
N THR A 50 0.37 -18.56 5.06
CA THR A 50 -0.28 -19.77 4.54
C THR A 50 -0.94 -20.61 5.64
N LYS A 51 -0.34 -20.66 6.83
CA LYS A 51 -0.95 -21.31 8.02
C LYS A 51 -2.27 -20.62 8.41
N LYS A 52 -2.30 -19.29 8.42
CA LYS A 52 -3.50 -18.49 8.78
C LYS A 52 -4.69 -18.82 7.88
N VAL A 53 -4.46 -19.01 6.57
CA VAL A 53 -5.53 -19.30 5.59
C VAL A 53 -5.69 -20.79 5.26
N GLY A 54 -4.93 -21.68 5.89
CA GLY A 54 -5.02 -23.12 5.66
C GLY A 54 -4.51 -23.58 4.28
N LEU A 55 -3.66 -22.79 3.62
CA LEU A 55 -3.04 -23.11 2.34
C LEU A 55 -1.64 -23.71 2.51
N SER A 56 -1.10 -24.30 1.44
CA SER A 56 0.26 -24.84 1.41
C SER A 56 1.28 -23.76 1.11
N LEU A 57 2.52 -23.94 1.61
CA LEU A 57 3.60 -22.97 1.39
C LEU A 57 3.89 -22.67 -0.09
N PRO A 58 3.91 -23.67 -1.02
CA PRO A 58 4.11 -23.41 -2.44
C PRO A 58 3.05 -22.48 -3.08
N THR A 59 1.90 -22.29 -2.44
CA THR A 59 0.83 -21.44 -2.99
C THR A 59 1.30 -20.01 -3.19
N ILE A 60 2.20 -19.47 -2.34
CA ILE A 60 2.74 -18.12 -2.50
C ILE A 60 3.63 -18.04 -3.75
N SER A 61 4.60 -18.95 -3.90
CA SER A 61 5.47 -18.95 -5.08
C SER A 61 4.71 -19.21 -6.37
N ASN A 62 3.68 -20.05 -6.34
CA ASN A 62 2.86 -20.33 -7.52
C ASN A 62 1.97 -19.15 -7.96
N ASN A 63 1.54 -18.28 -7.04
CA ASN A 63 0.64 -17.18 -7.34
C ASN A 63 1.36 -15.81 -7.47
N PHE A 64 2.50 -15.63 -6.78
CA PHE A 64 3.18 -14.35 -6.69
C PHE A 64 4.68 -14.41 -7.04
N GLY A 65 5.21 -15.62 -7.31
CA GLY A 65 6.63 -15.82 -7.56
C GLY A 65 7.48 -15.78 -6.28
N SER A 66 7.26 -14.83 -5.39
CA SER A 66 8.03 -14.62 -4.16
C SER A 66 7.19 -13.98 -3.06
N MET A 67 7.77 -13.83 -1.86
CA MET A 67 7.18 -12.99 -0.79
C MET A 67 7.12 -11.52 -1.19
N ALA A 68 8.16 -11.01 -1.86
CA ALA A 68 8.17 -9.65 -2.39
C ALA A 68 7.05 -9.45 -3.41
N GLY A 69 6.80 -10.42 -4.29
CA GLY A 69 5.67 -10.41 -5.21
C GLY A 69 4.32 -10.34 -4.49
N LEU A 70 4.13 -11.12 -3.42
CA LEU A 70 2.93 -11.00 -2.57
C LEU A 70 2.82 -9.61 -1.93
N PHE A 71 3.91 -9.08 -1.38
CA PHE A 71 3.89 -7.77 -0.76
C PHE A 71 3.67 -6.62 -1.76
N ASN A 72 4.13 -6.75 -2.99
CA ASN A 72 3.78 -5.82 -4.07
C ASN A 72 2.27 -5.80 -4.33
N GLU A 73 1.62 -6.96 -4.41
CA GLU A 73 0.16 -7.03 -4.52
C GLU A 73 -0.57 -6.46 -3.29
N VAL A 74 -0.01 -6.65 -2.10
CA VAL A 74 -0.50 -6.01 -0.87
C VAL A 74 -0.44 -4.49 -1.00
N THR A 75 0.65 -3.91 -1.49
CA THR A 75 0.76 -2.44 -1.67
C THR A 75 -0.29 -1.90 -2.64
N ILE A 76 -0.58 -2.64 -3.73
CA ILE A 76 -1.64 -2.30 -4.69
C ILE A 76 -3.01 -2.35 -4.00
N LYS A 77 -3.28 -3.40 -3.23
CA LYS A 77 -4.55 -3.56 -2.54
C LYS A 77 -4.78 -2.46 -1.51
N LEU A 78 -3.76 -2.14 -0.70
CA LEU A 78 -3.82 -1.04 0.27
C LEU A 78 -4.10 0.31 -0.41
N ARG A 79 -3.41 0.62 -1.52
CA ARG A 79 -3.69 1.81 -2.33
C ARG A 79 -5.15 1.87 -2.78
N ASN A 80 -5.67 0.76 -3.32
CA ASN A 80 -7.04 0.71 -3.81
C ASN A 80 -8.06 0.87 -2.68
N ASN A 81 -7.76 0.35 -1.48
CA ASN A 81 -8.59 0.57 -0.29
C ASN A 81 -8.63 2.05 0.10
N VAL A 82 -7.47 2.73 0.12
CA VAL A 82 -7.37 4.17 0.41
C VAL A 82 -8.17 4.97 -0.61
N LEU A 83 -7.96 4.74 -1.91
CA LEU A 83 -8.68 5.44 -2.98
C LEU A 83 -10.20 5.21 -2.92
N ALA A 84 -10.65 4.04 -2.48
CA ALA A 84 -12.08 3.74 -2.31
C ALA A 84 -12.72 4.49 -1.14
N ARG A 85 -11.94 4.83 -0.10
CA ARG A 85 -12.43 5.59 1.07
C ARG A 85 -12.35 7.10 0.88
N HIS A 86 -11.32 7.58 0.16
CA HIS A 86 -11.01 8.98 0.00
C HIS A 86 -11.26 9.43 -1.44
N HIS A 87 -12.48 9.92 -1.69
CA HIS A 87 -12.89 10.35 -3.04
C HIS A 87 -12.49 11.80 -3.39
N LYS A 88 -12.07 12.57 -2.38
CA LYS A 88 -11.65 13.96 -2.58
C LYS A 88 -10.15 14.02 -2.84
N ILE A 89 -9.79 14.76 -3.87
CA ILE A 89 -8.40 14.91 -4.34
C ILE A 89 -7.46 15.52 -3.26
N LEU A 90 -8.00 16.31 -2.31
CA LEU A 90 -7.25 16.92 -1.20
C LEU A 90 -7.88 16.52 0.15
N ASP A 91 -8.18 15.24 0.32
CA ASP A 91 -8.66 14.74 1.60
C ASP A 91 -7.50 14.66 2.58
N GLN A 92 -7.48 15.59 3.54
CA GLN A 92 -6.43 15.65 4.57
C GLN A 92 -6.36 14.39 5.44
N SER A 93 -7.48 13.65 5.53
CA SER A 93 -7.56 12.43 6.31
C SER A 93 -6.78 11.24 5.71
N ILE A 94 -6.37 11.31 4.43
CA ILE A 94 -5.53 10.29 3.79
C ILE A 94 -4.24 10.06 4.58
N SER A 95 -3.61 11.13 5.08
CA SER A 95 -2.35 11.05 5.83
C SER A 95 -2.45 10.28 7.14
N LEU A 96 -3.66 10.12 7.67
CA LEU A 96 -3.97 9.41 8.91
C LEU A 96 -4.62 8.04 8.64
N ASP A 97 -4.87 7.68 7.38
CA ASP A 97 -5.46 6.39 7.02
C ASP A 97 -4.47 5.25 7.31
N PRO A 98 -4.86 4.24 8.12
CA PRO A 98 -3.97 3.15 8.50
C PRO A 98 -3.41 2.36 7.30
N ASP A 99 -4.20 2.18 6.22
CA ASP A 99 -3.73 1.49 5.02
C ASP A 99 -2.74 2.35 4.21
N PHE A 100 -2.89 3.69 4.23
CA PHE A 100 -1.92 4.59 3.64
C PHE A 100 -0.58 4.52 4.38
N ILE A 101 -0.62 4.61 5.71
CA ILE A 101 0.58 4.53 6.57
C ILE A 101 1.27 3.18 6.38
N LEU A 102 0.51 2.07 6.47
CA LEU A 102 1.06 0.74 6.28
C LEU A 102 1.69 0.57 4.89
N ARG A 103 1.01 1.03 3.83
CA ARG A 103 1.53 0.97 2.46
C ARG A 103 2.86 1.72 2.34
N THR A 104 2.93 2.95 2.83
CA THR A 104 4.13 3.78 2.75
C THR A 104 5.31 3.10 3.46
N ARG A 105 5.09 2.58 4.66
CA ARG A 105 6.10 1.83 5.42
C ARG A 105 6.54 0.54 4.71
N LEU A 106 5.59 -0.20 4.14
CA LEU A 106 5.89 -1.44 3.40
C LEU A 106 6.69 -1.16 2.12
N VAL A 107 6.36 -0.12 1.38
CA VAL A 107 7.13 0.32 0.19
C VAL A 107 8.55 0.71 0.58
N ALA A 108 8.71 1.50 1.64
CA ALA A 108 10.03 1.88 2.14
C ALA A 108 10.86 0.65 2.56
N TRP A 109 10.27 -0.28 3.29
CA TRP A 109 10.91 -1.52 3.71
C TRP A 109 11.33 -2.37 2.52
N LEU A 110 10.45 -2.61 1.54
CA LEU A 110 10.77 -3.35 0.31
C LEU A 110 11.93 -2.71 -0.46
N THR A 111 11.96 -1.38 -0.54
CA THR A 111 13.05 -0.65 -1.21
C THR A 111 14.38 -0.88 -0.49
N LEU A 112 14.40 -0.88 0.84
CA LEU A 112 15.59 -1.16 1.65
C LEU A 112 16.08 -2.60 1.49
N GLU A 113 15.17 -3.56 1.28
CA GLU A 113 15.50 -4.96 0.97
C GLU A 113 15.99 -5.18 -0.47
N GLY A 114 16.11 -4.11 -1.26
CA GLY A 114 16.60 -4.17 -2.64
C GLY A 114 15.52 -4.52 -3.68
N GLU A 115 14.28 -4.60 -3.26
CA GLU A 115 13.14 -4.76 -4.17
C GLU A 115 12.79 -3.42 -4.83
N ASN A 116 12.24 -3.46 -6.03
CA ASN A 116 11.83 -2.24 -6.74
C ASN A 116 10.30 -2.12 -6.82
N PRO A 117 9.64 -1.65 -5.76
CA PRO A 117 8.20 -1.37 -5.80
C PRO A 117 7.87 -0.13 -6.65
N GLY A 118 8.87 0.55 -7.20
CA GLY A 118 8.76 1.90 -7.79
C GLY A 118 7.99 2.00 -9.10
N GLN A 119 7.67 0.90 -9.78
CA GLN A 119 6.78 0.93 -10.95
C GLN A 119 5.38 1.49 -10.62
N PHE A 120 5.04 1.59 -9.34
CA PHE A 120 3.71 2.01 -8.88
C PHE A 120 3.59 3.50 -8.52
N ASN A 121 4.70 4.19 -8.26
CA ASN A 121 4.66 5.58 -7.77
C ASN A 121 4.73 6.62 -8.89
N ASN A 122 5.53 6.41 -9.94
CA ASN A 122 5.68 7.40 -11.01
C ASN A 122 4.37 7.64 -11.77
N GLN A 123 3.59 6.59 -12.00
CA GLN A 123 2.28 6.71 -12.65
C GLN A 123 1.23 7.42 -11.78
N LEU A 124 1.40 7.46 -10.45
CA LEU A 124 0.41 8.10 -9.58
C LEU A 124 0.38 9.61 -9.84
N ILE A 125 1.52 10.29 -9.79
CA ILE A 125 1.60 11.74 -10.02
C ILE A 125 1.16 12.08 -11.44
N GLU A 126 1.62 11.35 -12.45
CA GLU A 126 1.26 11.56 -13.84
C GLU A 126 -0.26 11.42 -14.07
N ASN A 127 -0.91 10.46 -13.43
CA ASN A 127 -2.34 10.22 -13.58
C ASN A 127 -3.21 11.23 -12.81
N ILE A 128 -2.75 11.76 -11.67
CA ILE A 128 -3.53 12.67 -10.84
C ILE A 128 -3.24 14.14 -11.14
N ALA A 129 -2.05 14.50 -11.61
CA ALA A 129 -1.68 15.89 -11.87
C ALA A 129 -2.64 16.63 -12.79
N PRO A 130 -3.16 16.06 -13.91
CA PRO A 130 -4.14 16.74 -14.75
C PRO A 130 -5.47 17.08 -14.03
N GLN A 131 -5.91 16.19 -13.12
CA GLN A 131 -7.12 16.41 -12.33
C GLN A 131 -6.92 17.54 -11.31
N PHE A 132 -5.73 17.58 -10.70
CA PHE A 132 -5.35 18.67 -9.79
C PHE A 132 -5.16 20.00 -10.51
N GLN A 133 -4.64 20.01 -11.72
CA GLN A 133 -4.47 21.20 -12.52
C GLN A 133 -5.78 22.00 -12.64
N THR A 134 -6.88 21.30 -12.93
CA THR A 134 -8.21 21.90 -12.97
C THR A 134 -8.68 22.37 -11.58
N ALA A 135 -8.50 21.54 -10.56
CA ALA A 135 -8.92 21.87 -9.18
C ALA A 135 -8.11 23.04 -8.58
N LEU A 136 -6.88 23.26 -9.05
CA LEU A 136 -5.98 24.32 -8.61
C LEU A 136 -6.12 25.63 -9.40
N GLY A 137 -7.10 25.74 -10.30
CA GLY A 137 -7.39 26.98 -11.02
C GLY A 137 -6.55 27.19 -12.29
N GLY A 138 -6.10 26.09 -12.93
CA GLY A 138 -5.43 26.12 -14.23
C GLY A 138 -3.92 26.42 -14.17
N LEU A 139 -3.25 26.03 -13.09
CA LEU A 139 -1.79 26.08 -13.02
C LEU A 139 -1.16 25.21 -14.13
N SER A 140 0.07 25.53 -14.54
CA SER A 140 0.80 24.66 -15.48
C SER A 140 1.00 23.26 -14.91
N LEU A 141 1.16 22.27 -15.79
CA LEU A 141 1.44 20.90 -15.36
C LEU A 141 2.71 20.81 -14.52
N ARG A 142 3.73 21.62 -14.85
CA ARG A 142 5.00 21.71 -14.11
C ARG A 142 4.79 22.14 -12.67
N THR A 143 4.08 23.25 -12.46
CA THR A 143 3.77 23.79 -11.13
C THR A 143 2.91 22.83 -10.34
N THR A 144 1.89 22.26 -10.96
CA THR A 144 1.00 21.27 -10.35
C THR A 144 1.78 20.03 -9.88
N THR A 145 2.65 19.49 -10.74
CA THR A 145 3.48 18.32 -10.41
C THR A 145 4.44 18.63 -9.26
N ALA A 146 5.14 19.77 -9.30
CA ALA A 146 6.05 20.16 -8.24
C ALA A 146 5.33 20.31 -6.88
N TRP A 147 4.16 20.95 -6.88
CA TRP A 147 3.36 21.12 -5.66
C TRP A 147 2.84 19.81 -5.10
N LEU A 148 2.33 18.93 -5.96
CA LEU A 148 1.90 17.56 -5.56
C LEU A 148 3.05 16.76 -4.98
N THR A 149 4.23 16.84 -5.58
CA THR A 149 5.43 16.16 -5.08
C THR A 149 5.77 16.58 -3.65
N LEU A 150 5.69 17.89 -3.35
CA LEU A 150 5.92 18.40 -2.00
C LEU A 150 4.90 17.87 -1.00
N ILE A 151 3.61 17.84 -1.36
CA ILE A 151 2.56 17.28 -0.50
C ILE A 151 2.80 15.79 -0.26
N ILE A 152 3.09 15.03 -1.32
CA ILE A 152 3.33 13.60 -1.20
C ILE A 152 4.52 13.33 -0.28
N PHE A 153 5.65 14.01 -0.46
CA PHE A 153 6.80 13.85 0.42
C PHE A 153 6.52 14.22 1.87
N MET A 154 5.72 15.26 2.11
CA MET A 154 5.31 15.62 3.46
C MET A 154 4.44 14.54 4.10
N VAL A 155 3.47 14.01 3.38
CA VAL A 155 2.53 12.99 3.88
C VAL A 155 3.25 11.64 4.08
N GLU A 156 4.10 11.24 3.14
CA GLU A 156 4.90 10.02 3.25
C GLU A 156 5.95 10.15 4.38
N GLY A 157 6.61 11.30 4.48
CA GLY A 157 7.54 11.58 5.58
C GLY A 157 6.86 11.50 6.95
N HIS A 158 5.65 12.04 7.08
CA HIS A 158 4.86 11.88 8.30
C HIS A 158 4.55 10.40 8.58
N ALA A 159 4.11 9.62 7.58
CA ALA A 159 3.79 8.20 7.74
C ALA A 159 5.01 7.36 8.19
N LEU A 160 6.22 7.75 7.77
CA LEU A 160 7.46 7.04 8.13
C LEU A 160 8.02 7.46 9.50
N PHE A 161 7.96 8.76 9.83
CA PHE A 161 8.76 9.33 10.92
C PHE A 161 7.94 9.94 12.06
N SER A 162 6.60 9.99 11.98
CA SER A 162 5.76 10.60 13.02
C SER A 162 5.97 9.98 14.41
N GLU A 163 6.16 8.67 14.47
CA GLU A 163 6.41 7.97 15.74
C GLU A 163 7.83 8.24 16.30
N VAL A 164 8.81 8.42 15.40
CA VAL A 164 10.20 8.71 15.81
C VAL A 164 10.34 10.13 16.39
N HIS A 165 9.60 11.07 15.82
CA HIS A 165 9.64 12.48 16.20
C HIS A 165 8.50 12.89 17.13
N GLU A 166 7.61 11.95 17.50
CA GLU A 166 6.43 12.20 18.34
C GLU A 166 5.55 13.36 17.82
N TYR A 167 5.47 13.52 16.49
CA TYR A 167 4.65 14.57 15.90
C TYR A 167 3.17 14.31 16.11
N PRO A 168 2.43 15.27 16.72
CA PRO A 168 0.98 15.13 16.85
C PRO A 168 0.31 15.11 15.48
N ALA A 169 -0.78 14.34 15.36
CA ALA A 169 -1.54 14.21 14.11
C ALA A 169 -2.04 15.57 13.54
N THR A 170 -2.22 16.56 14.41
CA THR A 170 -2.61 17.92 14.02
C THR A 170 -1.58 18.62 13.16
N GLN A 171 -0.28 18.36 13.36
CA GLN A 171 0.77 19.04 12.59
C GLN A 171 0.73 18.72 11.10
N ILE A 172 0.42 17.48 10.71
CA ILE A 172 0.30 17.14 9.29
C ILE A 172 -0.93 17.79 8.67
N THR A 173 -2.05 17.84 9.39
CA THR A 173 -3.29 18.48 8.95
C THR A 173 -3.11 19.99 8.79
N ASP A 174 -2.41 20.63 9.74
CA ASP A 174 -2.08 22.05 9.68
C ASP A 174 -1.14 22.36 8.51
N GLY A 175 -0.13 21.51 8.28
CA GLY A 175 0.79 21.62 7.15
C GLY A 175 0.07 21.51 5.79
N ILE A 176 -0.82 20.54 5.61
CA ILE A 176 -1.64 20.40 4.40
C ILE A 176 -2.56 21.62 4.22
N THR A 177 -3.18 22.09 5.31
CA THR A 177 -4.04 23.27 5.29
C THR A 177 -3.26 24.49 4.83
N LEU A 178 -2.07 24.73 5.41
CA LEU A 178 -1.20 25.84 5.06
C LEU A 178 -0.80 25.79 3.57
N LEU A 179 -0.32 24.63 3.11
CA LEU A 179 0.03 24.44 1.70
C LEU A 179 -1.15 24.67 0.76
N THR A 180 -2.34 24.25 1.16
CA THR A 180 -3.56 24.47 0.37
C THR A 180 -3.94 25.95 0.30
N GLN A 181 -3.75 26.71 1.38
CA GLN A 181 -4.00 28.15 1.39
C GLN A 181 -2.96 28.93 0.59
N LEU A 182 -1.71 28.48 0.55
CA LEU A 182 -0.67 29.11 -0.27
C LEU A 182 -0.89 28.91 -1.78
N ARG A 183 -1.88 28.12 -2.18
CA ARG A 183 -2.25 27.88 -3.59
C ARG A 183 -2.40 29.15 -4.41
N GLN A 184 -3.02 30.19 -3.86
CA GLN A 184 -3.23 31.45 -4.58
C GLN A 184 -1.91 32.17 -4.94
N GLN A 185 -0.85 31.91 -4.19
CA GLN A 185 0.48 32.48 -4.45
C GLN A 185 1.26 31.68 -5.50
N LEU A 186 0.86 30.42 -5.78
CA LEU A 186 1.52 29.58 -6.77
C LEU A 186 1.45 30.20 -8.18
N GLN A 187 0.34 30.84 -8.51
CA GLN A 187 0.15 31.50 -9.80
C GLN A 187 1.11 32.69 -10.00
N ASN A 188 1.33 33.47 -8.94
CA ASN A 188 2.32 34.55 -8.96
C ASN A 188 3.75 34.00 -9.06
N SER A 189 4.05 32.92 -8.34
CA SER A 189 5.35 32.24 -8.37
C SER A 189 5.61 31.60 -9.74
N GLU A 190 4.59 31.02 -10.37
CA GLU A 190 4.67 30.46 -11.71
C GLU A 190 5.07 31.50 -12.74
N ASN A 191 4.43 32.68 -12.70
CA ASN A 191 4.78 33.81 -13.55
C ASN A 191 6.22 34.29 -13.32
N ALA A 192 6.63 34.42 -12.05
CA ALA A 192 7.97 34.84 -11.68
C ALA A 192 9.07 33.84 -12.11
N LEU A 193 8.76 32.54 -12.13
CA LEU A 193 9.65 31.47 -12.54
C LEU A 193 9.64 31.18 -14.05
N GLY A 194 8.73 31.79 -14.80
CA GLY A 194 8.56 31.52 -16.23
C GLY A 194 8.05 30.11 -16.52
N TRP A 195 7.21 29.54 -15.66
CA TRP A 195 6.69 28.18 -15.77
C TRP A 195 5.32 28.09 -16.47
N ASN A 196 4.84 29.18 -17.01
CA ASN A 196 3.50 29.31 -17.62
C ASN A 196 3.40 28.69 -19.03
N ASN A 197 4.47 28.09 -19.54
CA ASN A 197 4.54 27.52 -20.90
C ASN A 197 4.28 26.03 -20.92
#